data_81d144733a5c95da4dd8d2fe24d0d6d1
#
_entry.id   81d144733a5c95da4dd8d2fe24d0d6d1
#
_cell.length_a   1.000
_cell.length_b   1.000
_cell.length_c   1.000
_cell.angle_alpha   90.00
_cell.angle_beta   90.00
_cell.angle_gamma   90.00
#
_symmetry.space_group_name_H-M   'P 1'
#
loop_
_entity.id
_entity.type
_entity.pdbx_description
1 polymer ?
#
loop_
_entity_poly.entity_id
_entity_poly.type
_entity_poly.pdbx_seq_one_letter_code
_entity_poly.pdbx_strand_id
1 'polypeptide(L)'
;MNRNSNDIVRVGILLCIVPFYNIDQDFAITTFKSLLLNDLRLLAIPGAFQLLSHDYCNNQSFYRSILIKACNSEIEELSICSAGFVCAMVIFFYDEALLNFIFTYDFSPKQENRICSQAASSFNQEEYHELSEKILTYLIDTSSSNLQSLSHLFKDSHIVIERDKEFLINLMQSKQSVNQLRSFLRFLNESDEDIIKFADVFKAVGKGITCFPTDWSSRLIINDLIQCVIRLFDKGKDDLRVRGICLDIWDDLFRSNLYDIKPLSDMIDDFA
;
A
#
# COMPACT_ATOMS: atom_id res chain seq x y z
N MET A 1 -14.64 6.57 29.59
CA MET A 1 -15.44 5.47 29.04
C MET A 1 -15.74 4.48 30.15
N ASN A 2 -16.98 4.38 30.58
CA ASN A 2 -17.40 3.33 31.53
C ASN A 2 -17.43 2.01 30.76
N ARG A 3 -16.38 1.22 30.88
CA ARG A 3 -16.37 -0.16 30.37
C ARG A 3 -17.34 -0.97 31.24
N ASN A 4 -18.42 -1.41 30.62
CA ASN A 4 -19.39 -2.29 31.30
C ASN A 4 -18.67 -3.58 31.69
N SER A 5 -18.89 -4.12 32.88
CA SER A 5 -18.25 -5.37 33.35
C SER A 5 -18.40 -6.52 32.35
N ASN A 6 -19.52 -6.55 31.61
CA ASN A 6 -19.78 -7.52 30.55
C ASN A 6 -18.81 -7.41 29.35
N ASP A 7 -18.32 -6.22 29.02
CA ASP A 7 -17.37 -6.02 27.89
C ASP A 7 -16.00 -6.62 28.23
N ILE A 8 -15.54 -6.43 29.47
CA ILE A 8 -14.29 -7.01 29.97
C ILE A 8 -14.33 -8.54 29.92
N VAL A 9 -15.47 -9.12 30.35
CA VAL A 9 -15.67 -10.57 30.33
C VAL A 9 -15.64 -11.12 28.90
N ARG A 10 -16.31 -10.47 27.94
CA ARG A 10 -16.32 -10.89 26.53
C ARG A 10 -14.91 -10.84 25.90
N VAL A 11 -14.16 -9.79 26.15
CA VAL A 11 -12.75 -9.67 25.72
C VAL A 11 -11.91 -10.78 26.35
N GLY A 12 -12.07 -11.03 27.64
CA GLY A 12 -11.40 -12.13 28.35
C GLY A 12 -11.70 -13.49 27.75
N ILE A 13 -12.97 -13.77 27.44
CA ILE A 13 -13.38 -15.02 26.80
C ILE A 13 -12.71 -15.12 25.41
N LEU A 14 -12.73 -14.07 24.60
CA LEU A 14 -12.08 -14.09 23.28
C LEU A 14 -10.61 -14.43 23.38
N LEU A 15 -9.87 -13.77 24.28
CA LEU A 15 -8.45 -14.04 24.49
C LEU A 15 -8.17 -15.46 24.97
N CYS A 16 -9.09 -16.07 25.70
CA CYS A 16 -8.98 -17.46 26.14
C CYS A 16 -9.27 -18.46 25.03
N ILE A 17 -10.25 -18.20 24.15
CA ILE A 17 -10.63 -19.16 23.09
C ILE A 17 -9.63 -19.20 21.95
N VAL A 18 -8.83 -18.16 21.73
CA VAL A 18 -7.79 -18.17 20.68
C VAL A 18 -6.79 -19.33 20.88
N PRO A 19 -6.11 -19.49 22.01
CA PRO A 19 -5.27 -20.65 22.25
C PRO A 19 -6.07 -21.95 22.34
N PHE A 20 -7.33 -21.89 22.81
CA PHE A 20 -8.19 -23.06 22.94
C PHE A 20 -8.60 -23.67 21.59
N TYR A 21 -8.53 -22.89 20.52
CA TYR A 21 -8.76 -23.38 19.16
C TYR A 21 -7.92 -24.62 18.81
N ASN A 22 -6.70 -24.71 19.30
CA ASN A 22 -5.84 -25.88 19.08
C ASN A 22 -6.27 -27.13 19.86
N ILE A 23 -7.18 -27.01 20.83
CA ILE A 23 -7.66 -28.10 21.69
C ILE A 23 -9.04 -28.56 21.22
N ASP A 24 -9.96 -27.62 21.00
CA ASP A 24 -11.34 -27.85 20.56
C ASP A 24 -11.78 -26.75 19.61
N GLN A 25 -11.64 -27.02 18.31
CA GLN A 25 -11.95 -26.07 17.23
C GLN A 25 -13.44 -25.71 17.19
N ASP A 26 -14.31 -26.71 17.31
CA ASP A 26 -15.74 -26.52 17.22
C ASP A 26 -16.27 -25.64 18.35
N PHE A 27 -15.82 -25.89 19.57
CA PHE A 27 -16.15 -25.06 20.71
C PHE A 27 -15.64 -23.63 20.53
N ALA A 28 -14.37 -23.44 20.12
CA ALA A 28 -13.78 -22.14 19.94
C ALA A 28 -14.52 -21.32 18.88
N ILE A 29 -14.81 -21.90 17.71
CA ILE A 29 -15.51 -21.25 16.63
C ILE A 29 -16.97 -20.94 16.97
N THR A 30 -17.69 -21.88 17.58
CA THR A 30 -19.07 -21.66 18.00
C THR A 30 -19.17 -20.53 19.02
N THR A 31 -18.25 -20.50 19.99
CA THR A 31 -18.18 -19.45 20.99
C THR A 31 -17.84 -18.11 20.34
N PHE A 32 -16.85 -18.07 19.44
CA PHE A 32 -16.47 -16.87 18.70
C PHE A 32 -17.64 -16.26 17.91
N LYS A 33 -18.37 -17.08 17.14
CA LYS A 33 -19.56 -16.64 16.41
C LYS A 33 -20.63 -16.06 17.32
N SER A 34 -20.89 -16.72 18.44
CA SER A 34 -21.85 -16.25 19.43
C SER A 34 -21.44 -14.89 20.02
N LEU A 35 -20.14 -14.71 20.29
CA LEU A 35 -19.60 -13.44 20.76
C LEU A 35 -19.75 -12.33 19.74
N LEU A 36 -19.44 -12.58 18.46
CA LEU A 36 -19.56 -11.61 17.37
C LEU A 36 -21.01 -11.17 17.12
N LEU A 37 -21.97 -12.08 17.21
CA LEU A 37 -23.38 -11.74 17.08
C LEU A 37 -23.86 -10.77 18.16
N ASN A 38 -23.25 -10.83 19.33
CA ASN A 38 -23.60 -9.97 20.46
C ASN A 38 -22.79 -8.65 20.49
N ASP A 39 -21.54 -8.66 19.99
CA ASP A 39 -20.67 -7.50 20.06
C ASP A 39 -19.61 -7.50 18.94
N LEU A 40 -19.86 -6.74 17.87
CA LEU A 40 -18.92 -6.62 16.74
C LEU A 40 -17.59 -5.97 17.12
N ARG A 41 -17.50 -5.20 18.23
CA ARG A 41 -16.27 -4.56 18.67
C ARG A 41 -15.15 -5.58 18.96
N LEU A 42 -15.51 -6.82 19.18
CA LEU A 42 -14.56 -7.91 19.37
C LEU A 42 -13.71 -8.21 18.13
N LEU A 43 -14.12 -7.79 16.92
CA LEU A 43 -13.26 -7.86 15.73
C LEU A 43 -12.00 -7.01 15.86
N ALA A 44 -12.02 -5.91 16.61
CA ALA A 44 -10.85 -5.07 16.84
C ALA A 44 -9.90 -5.63 17.91
N ILE A 45 -10.20 -6.79 18.51
CA ILE A 45 -9.38 -7.40 19.57
C ILE A 45 -8.32 -8.33 18.95
N PRO A 46 -7.08 -8.34 19.45
CA PRO A 46 -6.06 -9.29 19.01
C PRO A 46 -6.55 -10.75 19.07
N GLY A 47 -6.26 -11.50 18.00
CA GLY A 47 -6.69 -12.90 17.87
C GLY A 47 -8.05 -13.10 17.17
N ALA A 48 -8.91 -12.08 17.06
CA ALA A 48 -10.16 -12.20 16.33
C ALA A 48 -9.93 -12.54 14.84
N PHE A 49 -8.94 -11.93 14.21
CA PHE A 49 -8.55 -12.23 12.85
C PHE A 49 -8.14 -13.70 12.66
N GLN A 50 -7.39 -14.26 13.60
CA GLN A 50 -6.95 -15.65 13.54
C GLN A 50 -8.14 -16.61 13.54
N LEU A 51 -9.10 -16.44 14.47
CA LEU A 51 -10.29 -17.29 14.53
C LEU A 51 -11.17 -17.13 13.29
N LEU A 52 -11.33 -15.88 12.81
CA LEU A 52 -12.08 -15.58 11.61
C LEU A 52 -11.46 -16.27 10.39
N SER A 53 -10.16 -16.15 10.17
CA SER A 53 -9.47 -16.73 9.02
C SER A 53 -9.52 -18.26 9.02
N HIS A 54 -9.43 -18.89 10.19
CA HIS A 54 -9.51 -20.35 10.30
C HIS A 54 -10.88 -20.92 9.89
N ASP A 55 -11.98 -20.20 10.17
CA ASP A 55 -13.34 -20.69 9.87
C ASP A 55 -13.95 -20.05 8.61
N TYR A 56 -13.24 -19.11 7.98
CA TYR A 56 -13.79 -18.32 6.87
C TYR A 56 -14.34 -19.20 5.74
N CYS A 57 -13.56 -20.15 5.26
CA CYS A 57 -13.97 -21.04 4.17
C CYS A 57 -15.24 -21.80 4.45
N ASN A 58 -15.47 -22.19 5.70
CA ASN A 58 -16.65 -22.97 6.12
C ASN A 58 -17.89 -22.09 6.29
N ASN A 59 -17.73 -20.79 6.54
CA ASN A 59 -18.81 -19.89 6.94
C ASN A 59 -18.74 -18.52 6.28
N GLN A 60 -18.36 -18.45 4.99
CA GLN A 60 -18.15 -17.20 4.25
C GLN A 60 -19.34 -16.23 4.34
N SER A 61 -20.56 -16.70 4.11
CA SER A 61 -21.75 -15.84 4.13
C SER A 61 -21.98 -15.15 5.48
N PHE A 62 -21.73 -15.88 6.58
CA PHE A 62 -21.79 -15.32 7.93
C PHE A 62 -20.76 -14.22 8.11
N TYR A 63 -19.47 -14.50 7.83
CA TYR A 63 -18.39 -13.54 8.03
C TYR A 63 -18.47 -12.35 7.10
N ARG A 64 -18.88 -12.53 5.82
CA ARG A 64 -19.16 -11.41 4.91
C ARG A 64 -20.16 -10.43 5.51
N SER A 65 -21.30 -10.94 6.03
CA SER A 65 -22.32 -10.06 6.61
C SER A 65 -21.82 -9.33 7.85
N ILE A 66 -21.03 -9.98 8.69
CA ILE A 66 -20.41 -9.42 9.89
C ILE A 66 -19.40 -8.32 9.52
N LEU A 67 -18.49 -8.60 8.56
CA LEU A 67 -17.45 -7.66 8.13
C LEU A 67 -18.05 -6.42 7.45
N ILE A 68 -19.02 -6.60 6.54
CA ILE A 68 -19.70 -5.46 5.89
C ILE A 68 -20.43 -4.61 6.94
N LYS A 69 -21.13 -5.24 7.89
CA LYS A 69 -21.80 -4.51 8.98
C LYS A 69 -20.79 -3.75 9.85
N ALA A 70 -19.65 -4.34 10.13
CA ALA A 70 -18.60 -3.73 10.94
C ALA A 70 -17.88 -2.57 10.21
N CYS A 71 -17.69 -2.67 8.88
CA CYS A 71 -17.20 -1.55 8.06
C CYS A 71 -18.13 -0.32 8.09
N ASN A 72 -19.44 -0.55 8.24
CA ASN A 72 -20.45 0.50 8.36
C ASN A 72 -20.65 1.01 9.80
N SER A 73 -19.82 0.59 10.74
CA SER A 73 -19.94 1.00 12.15
C SER A 73 -19.56 2.46 12.35
N GLU A 74 -20.30 3.16 13.21
CA GLU A 74 -19.93 4.50 13.70
C GLU A 74 -18.67 4.48 14.60
N ILE A 75 -18.28 3.29 15.07
CA ILE A 75 -17.05 3.11 15.87
C ILE A 75 -15.87 3.06 14.90
N GLU A 76 -15.12 4.14 14.82
CA GLU A 76 -14.03 4.32 13.86
C GLU A 76 -13.00 3.18 13.89
N GLU A 77 -12.55 2.79 15.08
CA GLU A 77 -11.56 1.73 15.25
C GLU A 77 -12.06 0.37 14.69
N LEU A 78 -13.34 0.05 14.93
CA LEU A 78 -13.96 -1.15 14.41
C LEU A 78 -14.08 -1.10 12.89
N SER A 79 -14.54 0.02 12.34
CA SER A 79 -14.74 0.18 10.89
C SER A 79 -13.41 0.09 10.13
N ILE A 80 -12.34 0.71 10.63
CA ILE A 80 -10.99 0.66 10.04
C ILE A 80 -10.44 -0.78 10.11
N CYS A 81 -10.52 -1.43 11.26
CA CYS A 81 -10.03 -2.80 11.43
C CYS A 81 -10.75 -3.76 10.48
N SER A 82 -12.07 -3.63 10.38
CA SER A 82 -12.89 -4.48 9.52
C SER A 82 -12.60 -4.28 8.02
N ALA A 83 -12.29 -3.07 7.59
CA ALA A 83 -11.84 -2.81 6.22
C ALA A 83 -10.54 -3.56 5.88
N GLY A 84 -9.59 -3.61 6.82
CA GLY A 84 -8.39 -4.44 6.67
C GLY A 84 -8.71 -5.94 6.59
N PHE A 85 -9.67 -6.41 7.40
CA PHE A 85 -10.10 -7.83 7.35
C PHE A 85 -10.82 -8.16 6.03
N VAL A 86 -11.65 -7.26 5.51
CA VAL A 86 -12.28 -7.42 4.18
C VAL A 86 -11.19 -7.62 3.13
N CYS A 87 -10.18 -6.76 3.09
CA CYS A 87 -9.06 -6.89 2.16
C CYS A 87 -8.30 -8.22 2.34
N ALA A 88 -8.02 -8.61 3.58
CA ALA A 88 -7.34 -9.87 3.88
C ALA A 88 -8.15 -11.09 3.41
N MET A 89 -9.47 -11.09 3.61
CA MET A 89 -10.33 -12.19 3.13
C MET A 89 -10.36 -12.27 1.61
N VAL A 90 -10.35 -11.14 0.92
CA VAL A 90 -10.21 -11.12 -0.55
C VAL A 90 -8.90 -11.75 -0.97
N ILE A 91 -7.80 -11.31 -0.39
CA ILE A 91 -6.45 -11.73 -0.80
C ILE A 91 -6.21 -13.22 -0.47
N PHE A 92 -6.52 -13.66 0.75
CA PHE A 92 -6.19 -15.01 1.20
C PHE A 92 -7.20 -16.08 0.80
N PHE A 93 -8.44 -15.70 0.52
CA PHE A 93 -9.52 -16.65 0.20
C PHE A 93 -10.21 -16.39 -1.14
N TYR A 94 -9.69 -15.45 -1.94
CA TYR A 94 -10.20 -15.11 -3.27
C TYR A 94 -11.71 -14.77 -3.26
N ASP A 95 -12.16 -14.01 -2.23
CA ASP A 95 -13.58 -13.70 -2.05
C ASP A 95 -14.05 -12.60 -3.02
N GLU A 96 -14.65 -13.00 -4.13
CA GLU A 96 -15.16 -12.08 -5.16
C GLU A 96 -16.26 -11.14 -4.66
N ALA A 97 -17.10 -11.58 -3.73
CA ALA A 97 -18.17 -10.74 -3.20
C ALA A 97 -17.60 -9.59 -2.35
N LEU A 98 -16.58 -9.86 -1.54
CA LEU A 98 -15.87 -8.83 -0.80
C LEU A 98 -14.98 -7.98 -1.71
N LEU A 99 -14.40 -8.54 -2.77
CA LEU A 99 -13.67 -7.75 -3.78
C LEU A 99 -14.61 -6.73 -4.45
N ASN A 100 -15.79 -7.17 -4.85
CA ASN A 100 -16.81 -6.26 -5.39
C ASN A 100 -17.23 -5.20 -4.37
N PHE A 101 -17.33 -5.57 -3.08
CA PHE A 101 -17.59 -4.61 -2.02
C PHE A 101 -16.47 -3.57 -1.91
N ILE A 102 -15.18 -3.96 -2.02
CA ILE A 102 -14.05 -3.02 -2.04
C ILE A 102 -14.21 -2.01 -3.20
N PHE A 103 -14.64 -2.45 -4.37
CA PHE A 103 -14.74 -1.59 -5.56
C PHE A 103 -16.00 -0.73 -5.64
N THR A 104 -16.99 -0.96 -4.79
CA THR A 104 -18.28 -0.26 -4.88
C THR A 104 -18.64 0.53 -3.64
N TYR A 105 -18.00 0.25 -2.51
CA TYR A 105 -18.30 0.91 -1.25
C TYR A 105 -17.48 2.19 -1.09
N ASP A 106 -18.09 3.24 -0.56
CA ASP A 106 -17.45 4.54 -0.29
C ASP A 106 -16.73 4.48 1.08
N PHE A 107 -15.48 4.04 1.04
CA PHE A 107 -14.65 3.95 2.22
C PHE A 107 -14.15 5.32 2.69
N SER A 108 -14.08 5.51 3.99
CA SER A 108 -13.40 6.68 4.57
C SER A 108 -11.88 6.63 4.28
N PRO A 109 -11.18 7.79 4.30
CA PRO A 109 -9.73 7.85 4.08
C PRO A 109 -8.91 6.90 4.96
N LYS A 110 -9.35 6.68 6.20
CA LYS A 110 -8.66 5.77 7.13
C LYS A 110 -8.88 4.29 6.78
N GLN A 111 -10.08 3.96 6.31
CA GLN A 111 -10.38 2.61 5.82
C GLN A 111 -9.62 2.31 4.52
N GLU A 112 -9.57 3.26 3.56
CA GLU A 112 -8.77 3.13 2.34
C GLU A 112 -7.29 2.89 2.66
N ASN A 113 -6.71 3.67 3.59
CA ASN A 113 -5.34 3.45 4.03
C ASN A 113 -5.14 2.09 4.70
N ARG A 114 -6.14 1.58 5.42
CA ARG A 114 -6.06 0.23 6.03
C ARG A 114 -6.12 -0.88 4.98
N ILE A 115 -7.00 -0.75 3.98
CA ILE A 115 -7.06 -1.66 2.82
C ILE A 115 -5.73 -1.62 2.06
N CYS A 116 -5.24 -0.42 1.77
CA CYS A 116 -3.95 -0.20 1.11
C CYS A 116 -2.79 -0.87 1.88
N SER A 117 -2.73 -0.70 3.20
CA SER A 117 -1.71 -1.33 4.06
C SER A 117 -1.75 -2.85 3.98
N GLN A 118 -2.94 -3.44 3.98
CA GLN A 118 -3.11 -4.89 3.89
C GLN A 118 -2.67 -5.41 2.52
N ALA A 119 -3.09 -4.76 1.44
CA ALA A 119 -2.71 -5.15 0.09
C ALA A 119 -1.20 -4.96 -0.15
N ALA A 120 -0.62 -3.84 0.28
CA ALA A 120 0.81 -3.59 0.16
C ALA A 120 1.66 -4.63 0.92
N SER A 121 1.20 -5.10 2.08
CA SER A 121 1.90 -6.13 2.87
C SER A 121 1.87 -7.52 2.21
N SER A 122 0.91 -7.78 1.34
CA SER A 122 0.77 -9.07 0.63
C SER A 122 1.35 -9.03 -0.79
N PHE A 123 1.75 -7.85 -1.27
CA PHE A 123 2.14 -7.60 -2.66
C PHE A 123 3.37 -8.40 -3.12
N ASN A 124 4.33 -8.67 -2.23
CA ASN A 124 5.55 -9.42 -2.55
C ASN A 124 5.35 -10.94 -2.59
N GLN A 125 4.21 -11.44 -2.10
CA GLN A 125 3.91 -12.87 -2.10
C GLN A 125 3.31 -13.25 -3.45
N GLU A 126 3.96 -14.12 -4.20
CA GLU A 126 3.58 -14.46 -5.57
C GLU A 126 2.12 -14.93 -5.68
N GLU A 127 1.66 -15.73 -4.73
CA GLU A 127 0.30 -16.24 -4.63
C GLU A 127 -0.75 -15.11 -4.52
N TYR A 128 -0.42 -14.02 -3.83
CA TYR A 128 -1.35 -12.92 -3.52
C TYR A 128 -1.13 -11.67 -4.37
N HIS A 129 -0.10 -11.67 -5.21
CA HIS A 129 0.36 -10.51 -5.95
C HIS A 129 -0.73 -9.90 -6.84
N GLU A 130 -1.36 -10.70 -7.68
CA GLU A 130 -2.36 -10.25 -8.67
C GLU A 130 -3.55 -9.54 -8.00
N LEU A 131 -4.08 -10.10 -6.92
CA LEU A 131 -5.19 -9.47 -6.18
C LEU A 131 -4.74 -8.21 -5.44
N SER A 132 -3.54 -8.24 -4.86
CA SER A 132 -2.97 -7.09 -4.18
C SER A 132 -2.75 -5.93 -5.15
N GLU A 133 -2.17 -6.19 -6.33
CA GLU A 133 -1.97 -5.22 -7.39
C GLU A 133 -3.30 -4.63 -7.87
N LYS A 134 -4.30 -5.47 -8.12
CA LYS A 134 -5.63 -5.05 -8.55
C LYS A 134 -6.30 -4.11 -7.55
N ILE A 135 -6.23 -4.42 -6.24
CA ILE A 135 -6.78 -3.57 -5.19
C ILE A 135 -6.01 -2.25 -5.10
N LEU A 136 -4.67 -2.31 -5.14
CA LEU A 136 -3.83 -1.12 -5.05
C LEU A 136 -4.04 -0.19 -6.25
N THR A 137 -4.11 -0.74 -7.47
CA THR A 137 -4.39 0.03 -8.69
C THR A 137 -5.74 0.73 -8.58
N TYR A 138 -6.78 0.02 -8.17
CA TYR A 138 -8.09 0.63 -7.94
C TYR A 138 -8.02 1.80 -6.94
N LEU A 139 -7.35 1.63 -5.81
CA LEU A 139 -7.20 2.69 -4.81
C LEU A 139 -6.38 3.87 -5.32
N ILE A 140 -5.32 3.63 -6.10
CA ILE A 140 -4.49 4.67 -6.71
C ILE A 140 -5.32 5.54 -7.65
N ASP A 141 -6.20 4.93 -8.43
CA ASP A 141 -7.01 5.61 -9.44
C ASP A 141 -8.21 6.36 -8.82
N THR A 142 -8.83 5.80 -7.80
CA THR A 142 -10.12 6.30 -7.28
C THR A 142 -10.00 7.13 -6.00
N SER A 143 -9.10 6.78 -5.08
CA SER A 143 -8.98 7.45 -3.78
C SER A 143 -8.63 8.93 -3.93
N SER A 144 -9.38 9.79 -3.26
CA SER A 144 -9.05 11.22 -3.13
C SER A 144 -8.07 11.51 -2.01
N SER A 145 -7.84 10.55 -1.12
CA SER A 145 -6.97 10.67 0.05
C SER A 145 -5.51 10.34 -0.27
N ASN A 146 -4.62 10.75 0.63
CA ASN A 146 -3.23 10.34 0.59
C ASN A 146 -3.08 8.91 1.13
N LEU A 147 -2.67 7.97 0.27
CA LEU A 147 -2.45 6.57 0.60
C LEU A 147 -1.03 6.35 1.16
N GLN A 148 -0.79 6.78 2.40
CA GLN A 148 0.54 6.72 3.04
C GLN A 148 1.10 5.29 3.08
N SER A 149 0.24 4.29 3.21
CA SER A 149 0.63 2.87 3.30
C SER A 149 1.24 2.30 2.02
N LEU A 150 1.10 2.99 0.86
CA LEU A 150 1.82 2.62 -0.37
C LEU A 150 3.35 2.63 -0.17
N SER A 151 3.86 3.42 0.77
CA SER A 151 5.29 3.43 1.11
C SER A 151 5.81 2.07 1.57
N HIS A 152 4.95 1.17 2.03
CA HIS A 152 5.33 -0.18 2.42
C HIS A 152 5.82 -1.03 1.23
N LEU A 153 5.37 -0.71 0.01
CA LEU A 153 5.83 -1.38 -1.22
C LEU A 153 7.34 -1.25 -1.43
N PHE A 154 7.93 -0.15 -0.97
CA PHE A 154 9.34 0.16 -1.13
C PHE A 154 10.21 -0.28 0.05
N LYS A 155 9.64 -1.02 1.01
CA LYS A 155 10.38 -1.62 2.11
C LYS A 155 10.74 -3.06 1.77
N ASP A 156 11.85 -3.52 2.31
CA ASP A 156 12.26 -4.94 2.30
C ASP A 156 12.30 -5.59 0.91
N SER A 157 12.60 -4.80 -0.15
CA SER A 157 12.76 -5.30 -1.53
C SER A 157 11.52 -6.03 -2.08
N HIS A 158 10.33 -5.53 -1.76
CA HIS A 158 9.07 -6.12 -2.23
C HIS A 158 8.81 -5.93 -3.72
N ILE A 159 9.52 -5.01 -4.37
CA ILE A 159 9.39 -4.68 -5.79
C ILE A 159 10.31 -5.57 -6.63
N VAL A 160 9.72 -6.24 -7.61
CA VAL A 160 10.42 -6.98 -8.67
C VAL A 160 10.17 -6.26 -9.99
N ILE A 161 11.15 -5.50 -10.49
CA ILE A 161 10.93 -4.57 -11.62
C ILE A 161 10.39 -5.24 -12.88
N GLU A 162 10.82 -6.47 -13.16
CA GLU A 162 10.37 -7.22 -14.33
C GLU A 162 8.86 -7.53 -14.29
N ARG A 163 8.31 -7.69 -13.10
CA ARG A 163 6.88 -7.95 -12.86
C ARG A 163 6.10 -6.66 -12.65
N ASP A 164 6.63 -5.75 -11.85
CA ASP A 164 5.88 -4.65 -11.24
C ASP A 164 6.00 -3.33 -12.01
N LYS A 165 6.67 -3.34 -13.17
CA LYS A 165 7.02 -2.14 -13.95
C LYS A 165 5.80 -1.28 -14.29
N GLU A 166 4.75 -1.89 -14.84
CA GLU A 166 3.55 -1.16 -15.27
C GLU A 166 2.78 -0.57 -14.08
N PHE A 167 2.71 -1.32 -12.98
CA PHE A 167 2.16 -0.82 -11.72
C PHE A 167 2.93 0.40 -11.20
N LEU A 168 4.26 0.35 -11.22
CA LEU A 168 5.10 1.48 -10.80
C LEU A 168 4.94 2.71 -11.70
N ILE A 169 4.82 2.51 -13.02
CA ILE A 169 4.56 3.59 -13.96
C ILE A 169 3.21 4.25 -13.64
N ASN A 170 2.16 3.47 -13.43
CA ASN A 170 0.84 3.98 -13.04
C ASN A 170 0.92 4.77 -11.72
N LEU A 171 1.56 4.20 -10.70
CA LEU A 171 1.75 4.86 -9.41
C LEU A 171 2.45 6.22 -9.56
N MET A 172 3.55 6.28 -10.35
CA MET A 172 4.33 7.51 -10.54
C MET A 172 3.63 8.54 -11.44
N GLN A 173 2.64 8.16 -12.24
CA GLN A 173 1.79 9.07 -13.01
C GLN A 173 0.55 9.53 -12.24
N SER A 174 0.24 8.90 -11.13
CA SER A 174 -0.93 9.20 -10.32
C SER A 174 -0.71 10.40 -9.38
N LYS A 175 -1.80 10.90 -8.80
CA LYS A 175 -1.73 11.91 -7.73
C LYS A 175 -1.04 11.44 -6.44
N GLN A 176 -0.84 10.13 -6.28
CA GLN A 176 -0.12 9.56 -5.14
C GLN A 176 1.40 9.70 -5.28
N SER A 177 1.92 9.95 -6.49
CA SER A 177 3.35 10.00 -6.81
C SER A 177 4.15 10.93 -5.89
N VAL A 178 3.65 12.14 -5.62
CA VAL A 178 4.32 13.14 -4.77
C VAL A 178 4.67 12.57 -3.39
N ASN A 179 3.76 11.78 -2.81
CA ASN A 179 3.94 11.21 -1.48
C ASN A 179 4.81 9.95 -1.49
N GLN A 180 4.88 9.26 -2.64
CA GLN A 180 5.59 7.98 -2.76
C GLN A 180 7.00 8.12 -3.34
N LEU A 181 7.27 9.21 -4.05
CA LEU A 181 8.56 9.42 -4.72
C LEU A 181 9.74 9.30 -3.76
N ARG A 182 9.65 9.87 -2.57
CA ARG A 182 10.73 9.78 -1.57
C ARG A 182 11.03 8.33 -1.19
N SER A 183 10.00 7.53 -0.97
CA SER A 183 10.15 6.10 -0.61
C SER A 183 10.73 5.30 -1.76
N PHE A 184 10.32 5.60 -2.99
CA PHE A 184 10.85 5.00 -4.22
C PHE A 184 12.34 5.33 -4.43
N LEU A 185 12.73 6.62 -4.33
CA LEU A 185 14.12 7.03 -4.49
C LEU A 185 15.02 6.42 -3.41
N ARG A 186 14.53 6.34 -2.18
CA ARG A 186 15.25 5.67 -1.10
C ARG A 186 15.43 4.18 -1.39
N PHE A 187 14.39 3.49 -1.84
CA PHE A 187 14.46 2.09 -2.26
C PHE A 187 15.55 1.90 -3.34
N LEU A 188 15.58 2.76 -4.37
CA LEU A 188 16.60 2.69 -5.43
C LEU A 188 18.02 2.93 -4.91
N ASN A 189 18.19 3.76 -3.89
CA ASN A 189 19.50 4.04 -3.31
C ASN A 189 19.98 2.92 -2.38
N GLU A 190 19.07 2.19 -1.75
CA GLU A 190 19.35 1.12 -0.80
C GLU A 190 19.37 -0.28 -1.47
N SER A 191 18.77 -0.41 -2.68
CA SER A 191 18.73 -1.68 -3.40
C SER A 191 19.98 -1.90 -4.27
N ASP A 192 20.36 -3.16 -4.43
CA ASP A 192 21.41 -3.59 -5.38
C ASP A 192 20.90 -3.72 -6.83
N GLU A 193 19.64 -3.37 -7.07
CA GLU A 193 19.01 -3.46 -8.40
C GLU A 193 19.67 -2.54 -9.41
N ASP A 194 19.74 -3.02 -10.66
CA ASP A 194 20.24 -2.20 -11.76
C ASP A 194 19.25 -1.07 -12.09
N ILE A 195 19.65 0.17 -11.78
CA ILE A 195 18.82 1.37 -11.97
C ILE A 195 18.35 1.56 -13.43
N ILE A 196 19.07 0.99 -14.43
CA ILE A 196 18.66 1.06 -15.84
C ILE A 196 17.32 0.41 -16.08
N LYS A 197 16.99 -0.67 -15.36
CA LYS A 197 15.70 -1.35 -15.44
C LYS A 197 14.52 -0.42 -15.10
N PHE A 198 14.76 0.60 -14.28
CA PHE A 198 13.75 1.58 -13.86
C PHE A 198 13.63 2.80 -14.78
N ALA A 199 14.34 2.87 -15.91
CA ALA A 199 14.35 4.03 -16.79
C ALA A 199 12.94 4.50 -17.21
N ASP A 200 12.02 3.58 -17.53
CA ASP A 200 10.65 3.94 -17.90
C ASP A 200 9.83 4.48 -16.70
N VAL A 201 10.11 3.99 -15.49
CA VAL A 201 9.51 4.53 -14.26
C VAL A 201 10.01 5.95 -14.01
N PHE A 202 11.30 6.21 -14.23
CA PHE A 202 11.86 7.58 -14.17
C PHE A 202 11.22 8.52 -15.20
N LYS A 203 10.92 8.05 -16.40
CA LYS A 203 10.19 8.83 -17.41
C LYS A 203 8.77 9.21 -16.90
N ALA A 204 8.13 8.33 -16.17
CA ALA A 204 6.84 8.61 -15.55
C ALA A 204 6.96 9.66 -14.44
N VAL A 205 8.02 9.57 -13.61
CA VAL A 205 8.34 10.56 -12.56
C VAL A 205 8.56 11.95 -13.17
N GLY A 206 9.33 12.06 -14.26
CA GLY A 206 9.62 13.35 -14.93
C GLY A 206 8.36 14.13 -15.27
N LYS A 207 7.35 13.45 -15.82
CA LYS A 207 6.06 14.08 -16.16
C LYS A 207 5.31 14.63 -14.94
N GLY A 208 5.54 14.08 -13.75
CA GLY A 208 4.90 14.52 -12.50
C GLY A 208 5.63 15.66 -11.78
N ILE A 209 6.88 15.96 -12.13
CA ILE A 209 7.73 16.94 -11.42
C ILE A 209 7.10 18.33 -11.38
N THR A 210 6.42 18.75 -12.44
CA THR A 210 5.78 20.07 -12.52
C THR A 210 4.64 20.26 -11.51
N CYS A 211 4.15 19.19 -10.92
CA CYS A 211 3.09 19.21 -9.89
C CYS A 211 3.62 19.26 -8.46
N PHE A 212 4.96 19.26 -8.26
CA PHE A 212 5.54 19.26 -6.93
C PHE A 212 5.39 20.62 -6.24
N PRO A 213 5.03 20.62 -4.93
CA PRO A 213 5.04 21.85 -4.14
C PRO A 213 6.45 22.42 -4.05
N THR A 214 6.56 23.75 -3.93
CA THR A 214 7.85 24.45 -3.82
C THR A 214 8.37 24.57 -2.38
N ASP A 215 7.93 23.70 -1.48
CA ASP A 215 8.33 23.72 -0.09
C ASP A 215 9.71 23.06 0.16
N TRP A 216 10.19 23.17 1.41
CA TRP A 216 11.52 22.67 1.78
C TRP A 216 11.61 21.13 1.71
N SER A 217 10.51 20.42 1.97
CA SER A 217 10.47 18.95 1.91
C SER A 217 10.60 18.45 0.47
N SER A 218 9.98 19.15 -0.48
CA SER A 218 10.11 18.90 -1.91
C SER A 218 11.54 19.07 -2.39
N ARG A 219 12.29 19.99 -1.80
CA ARG A 219 13.71 20.22 -2.13
C ARG A 219 14.58 19.01 -1.84
N LEU A 220 14.41 18.35 -0.72
CA LEU A 220 15.16 17.14 -0.40
C LEU A 220 14.85 16.00 -1.38
N ILE A 221 13.58 15.84 -1.72
CA ILE A 221 13.14 14.81 -2.67
C ILE A 221 13.77 15.07 -4.05
N ILE A 222 13.82 16.32 -4.48
CA ILE A 222 14.41 16.67 -5.77
C ILE A 222 15.93 16.43 -5.78
N ASN A 223 16.65 16.74 -4.69
CA ASN A 223 18.06 16.39 -4.61
C ASN A 223 18.29 14.87 -4.71
N ASP A 224 17.47 14.07 -4.03
CA ASP A 224 17.54 12.61 -4.14
C ASP A 224 17.23 12.15 -5.58
N LEU A 225 16.25 12.77 -6.25
CA LEU A 225 15.92 12.50 -7.65
C LEU A 225 17.09 12.84 -8.58
N ILE A 226 17.71 14.02 -8.41
CA ILE A 226 18.88 14.44 -9.17
C ILE A 226 20.01 13.41 -9.06
N GLN A 227 20.31 12.94 -7.84
CA GLN A 227 21.34 11.92 -7.64
C GLN A 227 21.00 10.61 -8.34
N CYS A 228 19.74 10.18 -8.31
CA CYS A 228 19.30 8.99 -9.03
C CYS A 228 19.38 9.17 -10.55
N VAL A 229 19.01 10.35 -11.09
CA VAL A 229 19.11 10.64 -12.53
C VAL A 229 20.56 10.68 -13.00
N ILE A 230 21.47 11.26 -12.22
CA ILE A 230 22.91 11.25 -12.49
C ILE A 230 23.41 9.79 -12.56
N ARG A 231 23.07 8.98 -11.57
CA ARG A 231 23.45 7.55 -11.54
C ARG A 231 22.86 6.76 -12.72
N LEU A 232 21.62 7.07 -13.11
CA LEU A 232 20.97 6.45 -14.27
C LEU A 232 21.68 6.84 -15.57
N PHE A 233 22.03 8.12 -15.73
CA PHE A 233 22.76 8.63 -16.89
C PHE A 233 24.16 8.01 -17.01
N ASP A 234 24.93 7.97 -15.92
CA ASP A 234 26.27 7.40 -15.90
C ASP A 234 26.28 5.91 -16.29
N LYS A 235 25.36 5.13 -15.70
CA LYS A 235 25.22 3.70 -16.04
C LYS A 235 24.65 3.44 -17.44
N GLY A 236 23.75 4.31 -17.93
CA GLY A 236 23.08 4.20 -19.21
C GLY A 236 23.69 5.04 -20.34
N LYS A 237 24.92 5.53 -20.18
CA LYS A 237 25.58 6.46 -21.13
C LYS A 237 25.64 5.96 -22.58
N ASP A 238 25.72 4.64 -22.78
CA ASP A 238 25.76 4.01 -24.10
C ASP A 238 24.37 3.67 -24.65
N ASP A 239 23.30 3.84 -23.87
CA ASP A 239 21.91 3.63 -24.28
C ASP A 239 21.23 4.97 -24.59
N LEU A 240 21.01 5.23 -25.90
CA LEU A 240 20.39 6.47 -26.39
C LEU A 240 18.99 6.71 -25.78
N ARG A 241 18.24 5.64 -25.48
CA ARG A 241 16.91 5.74 -24.86
C ARG A 241 17.03 6.24 -23.41
N VAL A 242 17.93 5.65 -22.64
CA VAL A 242 18.15 6.03 -21.23
C VAL A 242 18.67 7.48 -21.15
N ARG A 243 19.61 7.86 -22.02
CA ARG A 243 20.10 9.25 -22.13
C ARG A 243 18.96 10.22 -22.44
N GLY A 244 18.10 9.89 -23.41
CA GLY A 244 16.94 10.72 -23.74
C GLY A 244 16.01 10.93 -22.56
N ILE A 245 15.71 9.87 -21.78
CA ILE A 245 14.89 9.97 -20.57
C ILE A 245 15.54 10.90 -19.53
N CYS A 246 16.83 10.78 -19.30
CA CYS A 246 17.54 11.63 -18.33
C CYS A 246 17.51 13.11 -18.77
N LEU A 247 17.69 13.39 -20.06
CA LEU A 247 17.61 14.75 -20.60
C LEU A 247 16.19 15.33 -20.50
N ASP A 248 15.16 14.54 -20.78
CA ASP A 248 13.75 14.97 -20.63
C ASP A 248 13.45 15.35 -19.17
N ILE A 249 13.87 14.52 -18.21
CA ILE A 249 13.69 14.82 -16.76
C ILE A 249 14.42 16.09 -16.39
N TRP A 250 15.58 16.30 -16.95
CA TRP A 250 16.37 17.47 -16.75
C TRP A 250 15.69 18.73 -17.23
N ASP A 251 15.18 18.70 -18.45
CA ASP A 251 14.41 19.81 -19.01
C ASP A 251 13.18 20.13 -18.15
N ASP A 252 12.51 19.13 -17.59
CA ASP A 252 11.37 19.32 -16.71
C ASP A 252 11.78 19.94 -15.35
N LEU A 253 12.90 19.52 -14.79
CA LEU A 253 13.48 20.14 -13.59
C LEU A 253 13.87 21.61 -13.84
N PHE A 254 14.44 21.91 -15.00
CA PHE A 254 14.77 23.29 -15.40
C PHE A 254 13.54 24.18 -15.51
N ARG A 255 12.49 23.70 -16.19
CA ARG A 255 11.24 24.44 -16.39
C ARG A 255 10.49 24.70 -15.10
N SER A 256 10.64 23.82 -14.11
CA SER A 256 9.94 23.94 -12.82
C SER A 256 10.54 25.01 -11.90
N ASN A 257 11.71 25.58 -12.23
CA ASN A 257 12.49 26.53 -11.40
C ASN A 257 12.77 25.99 -9.98
N LEU A 258 12.72 24.68 -9.81
CA LEU A 258 12.78 24.09 -8.49
C LEU A 258 14.20 24.08 -7.92
N TYR A 259 15.27 24.34 -8.77
CA TYR A 259 16.61 24.12 -8.24
C TYR A 259 17.83 24.78 -8.82
N ASP A 260 18.83 24.74 -7.94
CA ASP A 260 20.25 24.86 -8.28
C ASP A 260 20.67 23.58 -9.02
N ILE A 261 20.61 23.64 -10.35
CA ILE A 261 20.93 22.55 -11.27
C ILE A 261 22.43 22.46 -11.57
N LYS A 262 23.25 23.22 -10.83
CA LYS A 262 24.68 23.22 -11.02
C LYS A 262 25.31 21.82 -11.04
N PRO A 263 24.98 20.88 -10.14
CA PRO A 263 25.54 19.54 -10.19
C PRO A 263 25.24 18.78 -11.50
N LEU A 264 24.10 19.07 -12.10
CA LEU A 264 23.71 18.46 -13.37
C LEU A 264 24.41 19.13 -14.55
N SER A 265 24.59 20.47 -14.51
CA SER A 265 25.32 21.23 -15.51
C SER A 265 26.80 20.85 -15.54
N ASP A 266 27.43 20.74 -14.36
CA ASP A 266 28.83 20.34 -14.23
C ASP A 266 29.09 18.96 -14.86
N MET A 267 28.11 18.06 -14.78
CA MET A 267 28.21 16.72 -15.36
C MET A 267 28.07 16.69 -16.89
N ILE A 268 27.26 17.58 -17.50
CA ILE A 268 27.20 17.68 -18.98
C ILE A 268 28.50 18.23 -19.55
N ASP A 269 29.09 19.22 -18.87
CA ASP A 269 30.35 19.83 -19.32
C ASP A 269 31.52 18.83 -19.30
N ASP A 270 31.47 17.81 -18.43
CA ASP A 270 32.45 16.72 -18.40
C ASP A 270 32.28 15.71 -19.56
N PHE A 271 31.13 15.73 -20.28
CA PHE A 271 30.84 14.84 -21.41
C PHE A 271 30.81 15.54 -22.78
N ALA A 272 31.01 16.88 -22.82
CA ALA A 272 31.11 17.63 -24.07
C ALA A 272 32.56 17.74 -24.55
#